data_395c2b820f27d9b7bc3ca7df8bdad6d9
#
_entry.id   395c2b820f27d9b7bc3ca7df8bdad6d9
#
_cell.length_a   1.000
_cell.length_b   1.000
_cell.length_c   1.000
_cell.angle_alpha   90.00
_cell.angle_beta   90.00
_cell.angle_gamma   90.00
#
_symmetry.space_group_name_H-M   'P 1'
#
loop_
_entity.id
_entity.type
_entity.pdbx_description
1 polymer ?
#
loop_
_entity_poly.entity_id
_entity_poly.type
_entity_poly.pdbx_seq_one_letter_code
_entity_poly.pdbx_strand_id
1 'polypeptide(L)'
;KVIVTEDLRNNNGRVIKTRYTSPHRVDYESAPITALFWIMKDGSLPPILKVDDPVLATTMGLTLATKRTSAENLPKGFDMNTLVIEPFADPFRAYPVSGDYADFKELFTKRGASCYILNTDAFMGKDIPKEVTKKLVEDLANGTIKDSDWKQFGNFKGVSYLPIEGYEVHLDDPEYQKTLA
;
A
#
# COMPACT_ATOMS: atom_id res chain seq x y z
N LYS A 1 15.93 23.10 -13.71
CA LYS A 1 15.43 22.31 -14.85
C LYS A 1 14.50 21.22 -14.31
N VAL A 2 13.35 21.05 -14.92
CA VAL A 2 12.39 19.99 -14.60
C VAL A 2 12.40 19.00 -15.76
N ILE A 3 12.49 17.72 -15.45
CA ILE A 3 12.35 16.64 -16.41
C ILE A 3 10.97 16.02 -16.18
N VAL A 4 10.20 15.95 -17.25
CA VAL A 4 8.87 15.29 -17.25
C VAL A 4 8.97 14.01 -18.06
N THR A 5 8.55 12.91 -17.47
CA THR A 5 8.38 11.63 -18.15
C THR A 5 6.90 11.28 -18.15
N GLU A 6 6.41 10.73 -19.23
CA GLU A 6 4.99 10.40 -19.43
C GLU A 6 4.81 8.90 -19.55
N ASP A 7 3.82 8.36 -18.84
CA ASP A 7 3.35 7.01 -19.08
C ASP A 7 2.33 7.02 -20.22
N LEU A 8 2.75 6.54 -21.37
CA LEU A 8 1.92 6.50 -22.59
C LEU A 8 0.64 5.67 -22.43
N ARG A 9 0.60 4.73 -21.48
CA ARG A 9 -0.59 3.89 -21.24
C ARG A 9 -1.69 4.64 -20.52
N ASN A 10 -1.31 5.50 -19.57
CA ASN A 10 -2.23 6.17 -18.65
C ASN A 10 -2.29 7.69 -18.83
N ASN A 11 -1.50 8.25 -19.75
CA ASN A 11 -1.30 9.69 -19.90
C ASN A 11 -0.92 10.42 -18.59
N ASN A 12 -0.29 9.70 -17.66
CA ASN A 12 0.16 10.25 -16.40
C ASN A 12 1.61 10.70 -16.50
N GLY A 13 1.92 11.85 -15.96
CA GLY A 13 3.26 12.43 -15.99
C GLY A 13 4.00 12.21 -14.66
N ARG A 14 5.31 11.94 -14.75
CA ARG A 14 6.22 11.97 -13.59
C ARG A 14 7.12 13.19 -13.69
N VAL A 15 7.22 13.96 -12.61
CA VAL A 15 8.08 15.13 -12.53
C VAL A 15 9.28 14.84 -11.62
N ILE A 16 10.49 15.00 -12.16
CA ILE A 16 11.72 14.88 -11.39
C ILE A 16 12.28 16.28 -11.18
N LYS A 17 12.31 16.74 -9.93
CA LYS A 17 12.87 18.03 -9.54
C LYS A 17 14.40 17.94 -9.50
N THR A 18 15.08 18.90 -10.11
CA THR A 18 16.54 19.02 -10.02
C THR A 18 16.96 19.57 -8.66
N ARG A 19 18.24 19.42 -8.30
CA ARG A 19 18.80 20.03 -7.09
C ARG A 19 18.74 21.55 -7.09
N TYR A 20 18.67 22.18 -8.25
CA TYR A 20 18.51 23.62 -8.39
C TYR A 20 17.16 24.10 -7.83
N THR A 21 16.09 23.37 -8.08
CA THR A 21 14.73 23.69 -7.60
C THR A 21 14.41 23.01 -6.25
N SER A 22 15.16 22.01 -5.87
CA SER A 22 14.98 21.21 -4.65
C SER A 22 16.35 20.85 -4.07
N PRO A 23 17.05 21.81 -3.45
CA PRO A 23 18.45 21.66 -3.02
C PRO A 23 18.63 20.58 -1.93
N HIS A 24 17.58 20.30 -1.16
CA HIS A 24 17.58 19.25 -0.14
C HIS A 24 17.14 17.87 -0.68
N ARG A 25 17.02 17.71 -1.99
CA ARG A 25 16.71 16.41 -2.59
C ARG A 25 17.80 15.39 -2.26
N VAL A 26 17.39 14.23 -1.78
CA VAL A 26 18.25 13.08 -1.54
C VAL A 26 18.22 12.18 -2.78
N ASP A 27 19.38 11.83 -3.32
CA ASP A 27 19.51 10.90 -4.45
C ASP A 27 19.86 9.48 -3.97
N TYR A 28 20.39 9.36 -2.77
CA TYR A 28 20.79 8.11 -2.15
C TYR A 28 20.50 8.16 -0.65
N GLU A 29 19.85 7.14 -0.15
CA GLU A 29 19.62 6.94 1.28
C GLU A 29 20.49 5.77 1.76
N SER A 30 21.35 6.03 2.74
CA SER A 30 22.27 5.03 3.29
C SER A 30 21.67 4.19 4.41
N ALA A 31 20.60 4.70 5.05
CA ALA A 31 19.92 3.94 6.09
C ALA A 31 19.13 2.78 5.49
N PRO A 32 19.11 1.61 6.16
CA PRO A 32 18.34 0.47 5.68
C PRO A 32 16.83 0.78 5.77
N ILE A 33 16.08 0.31 4.78
CA ILE A 33 14.62 0.29 4.84
C ILE A 33 14.20 -0.73 5.90
N THR A 34 13.47 -0.28 6.92
CA THR A 34 13.01 -1.12 8.03
C THR A 34 11.52 -1.46 7.94
N ALA A 35 10.75 -0.66 7.22
CA ALA A 35 9.32 -0.88 7.01
C ALA A 35 8.91 -0.43 5.61
N LEU A 36 7.94 -1.14 5.03
CA LEU A 36 7.34 -0.83 3.74
C LEU A 36 5.82 -0.88 3.86
N PHE A 37 5.16 0.09 3.26
CA PHE A 37 3.71 0.22 3.27
C PHE A 37 3.15 0.11 1.86
N TRP A 38 2.31 -0.91 1.62
CA TRP A 38 1.47 -0.97 0.44
C TRP A 38 0.20 -0.16 0.69
N ILE A 39 0.03 0.93 -0.03
CA ILE A 39 -1.16 1.79 0.10
C ILE A 39 -2.21 1.30 -0.88
N MET A 40 -3.36 0.88 -0.35
CA MET A 40 -4.47 0.36 -1.13
C MET A 40 -5.75 1.18 -0.91
N LYS A 41 -6.71 0.98 -1.79
CA LYS A 41 -8.09 1.49 -1.68
C LYS A 41 -9.05 0.33 -1.92
N ASP A 42 -9.22 -0.49 -0.90
CA ASP A 42 -10.02 -1.70 -0.96
C ASP A 42 -10.95 -1.77 0.25
N GLY A 43 -12.26 -1.66 0.00
CA GLY A 43 -13.27 -1.63 1.05
C GLY A 43 -13.40 -2.91 1.87
N SER A 44 -12.78 -4.00 1.45
CA SER A 44 -12.75 -5.27 2.19
C SER A 44 -11.63 -5.31 3.24
N LEU A 45 -10.64 -4.43 3.14
CA LEU A 45 -9.48 -4.44 4.04
C LEU A 45 -9.65 -3.48 5.20
N PRO A 46 -9.32 -3.89 6.44
CA PRO A 46 -9.28 -2.98 7.58
C PRO A 46 -8.22 -1.88 7.38
N PRO A 47 -8.21 -0.83 8.21
CA PRO A 47 -7.29 0.30 8.04
C PRO A 47 -5.82 -0.07 7.93
N ILE A 48 -5.40 -1.14 8.62
CA ILE A 48 -4.02 -1.64 8.54
C ILE A 48 -3.94 -3.15 8.71
N LEU A 49 -3.10 -3.78 7.87
CA LEU A 49 -2.65 -5.16 8.02
C LEU A 49 -1.13 -5.20 8.15
N LYS A 50 -0.62 -6.19 8.87
CA LYS A 50 0.80 -6.59 8.91
C LYS A 50 0.94 -7.92 8.20
N VAL A 51 1.96 -8.05 7.36
CA VAL A 51 2.23 -9.29 6.61
C VAL A 51 3.62 -9.78 6.97
N ASP A 52 3.69 -10.89 7.70
CA ASP A 52 4.95 -11.43 8.22
C ASP A 52 5.63 -12.43 7.27
N ASP A 53 4.88 -13.05 6.35
CA ASP A 53 5.46 -13.95 5.34
C ASP A 53 6.03 -13.16 4.15
N PRO A 54 7.34 -13.28 3.85
CA PRO A 54 7.99 -12.51 2.78
C PRO A 54 7.44 -12.78 1.37
N VAL A 55 7.00 -14.00 1.09
CA VAL A 55 6.43 -14.33 -0.22
C VAL A 55 5.06 -13.70 -0.35
N LEU A 56 4.26 -13.79 0.71
CA LEU A 56 2.94 -13.17 0.75
C LEU A 56 3.04 -11.65 0.68
N ALA A 57 3.97 -11.03 1.45
CA ALA A 57 4.23 -9.59 1.42
C ALA A 57 4.58 -9.09 0.00
N THR A 58 5.43 -9.84 -0.71
CA THR A 58 5.79 -9.53 -2.09
C THR A 58 4.61 -9.72 -3.04
N THR A 59 3.84 -10.78 -2.86
CA THR A 59 2.67 -11.08 -3.70
C THR A 59 1.58 -10.04 -3.51
N MET A 60 1.34 -9.57 -2.29
CA MET A 60 0.39 -8.47 -2.02
C MET A 60 0.80 -7.17 -2.73
N GLY A 61 2.10 -6.87 -2.81
CA GLY A 61 2.59 -5.76 -3.63
C GLY A 61 2.37 -5.99 -5.13
N LEU A 62 2.57 -7.21 -5.62
CA LEU A 62 2.35 -7.58 -7.02
C LEU A 62 0.88 -7.45 -7.42
N THR A 63 -0.04 -7.81 -6.53
CA THR A 63 -1.50 -7.79 -6.75
C THR A 63 -2.17 -6.59 -6.10
N LEU A 64 -1.42 -5.51 -5.86
CA LEU A 64 -1.92 -4.31 -5.20
C LEU A 64 -3.16 -3.77 -5.89
N ALA A 65 -4.28 -3.79 -5.17
CA ALA A 65 -5.56 -3.27 -5.65
C ALA A 65 -5.76 -1.83 -5.17
N THR A 66 -6.17 -0.96 -6.09
CA THR A 66 -6.42 0.45 -5.78
C THR A 66 -7.52 1.00 -6.68
N LYS A 67 -8.02 2.18 -6.36
CA LYS A 67 -8.92 2.96 -7.24
C LYS A 67 -8.14 4.08 -7.90
N ARG A 68 -8.52 4.43 -9.11
CA ARG A 68 -7.99 5.61 -9.79
C ARG A 68 -8.43 6.89 -9.07
N THR A 69 -7.71 7.97 -9.30
CA THR A 69 -7.99 9.27 -8.68
C THR A 69 -8.35 10.32 -9.73
N SER A 70 -9.04 11.38 -9.31
CA SER A 70 -9.37 12.52 -10.17
C SER A 70 -8.14 13.31 -10.64
N ALA A 71 -6.97 13.06 -10.04
CA ALA A 71 -5.70 13.64 -10.48
C ALA A 71 -5.11 12.97 -11.74
N GLU A 72 -5.67 11.82 -12.11
CA GLU A 72 -5.23 11.06 -13.29
C GLU A 72 -6.03 11.48 -14.52
N ASN A 73 -5.38 11.43 -15.69
CA ASN A 73 -6.04 11.70 -16.97
C ASN A 73 -6.77 10.43 -17.45
N LEU A 74 -7.97 10.22 -16.96
CA LEU A 74 -8.78 9.02 -17.22
C LEU A 74 -9.70 9.21 -18.43
N PRO A 75 -10.06 8.14 -19.14
CA PRO A 75 -11.07 8.18 -20.17
C PRO A 75 -12.40 8.73 -19.67
N LYS A 76 -13.12 9.47 -20.52
CA LYS A 76 -14.44 9.99 -20.18
C LYS A 76 -15.41 8.84 -19.85
N GLY A 77 -16.04 8.90 -18.69
CA GLY A 77 -17.00 7.89 -18.22
C GLY A 77 -16.35 6.73 -17.48
N PHE A 78 -15.06 6.82 -17.12
CA PHE A 78 -14.41 5.82 -16.27
C PHE A 78 -15.07 5.79 -14.88
N ASP A 79 -15.43 4.59 -14.41
CA ASP A 79 -15.98 4.42 -13.07
C ASP A 79 -14.86 4.46 -12.02
N MET A 80 -14.84 5.53 -11.21
CA MET A 80 -13.85 5.77 -10.16
C MET A 80 -13.92 4.75 -9.01
N ASN A 81 -14.99 3.96 -8.91
CA ASN A 81 -15.13 2.93 -7.89
C ASN A 81 -14.54 1.57 -8.31
N THR A 82 -14.20 1.43 -9.59
CA THR A 82 -13.58 0.21 -10.09
C THR A 82 -12.20 -0.01 -9.46
N LEU A 83 -12.00 -1.18 -8.85
CA LEU A 83 -10.68 -1.62 -8.41
C LEU A 83 -9.81 -1.96 -9.62
N VAL A 84 -8.58 -1.50 -9.61
CA VAL A 84 -7.56 -1.80 -10.62
C VAL A 84 -6.34 -2.41 -9.94
N ILE A 85 -5.72 -3.39 -10.59
CA ILE A 85 -4.45 -3.95 -10.13
C ILE A 85 -3.31 -3.11 -10.69
N GLU A 86 -2.52 -2.53 -9.81
CA GLU A 86 -1.32 -1.75 -10.16
C GLU A 86 -0.11 -2.35 -9.43
N PRO A 87 0.62 -3.28 -10.08
CA PRO A 87 1.70 -3.99 -9.43
C PRO A 87 2.74 -3.03 -8.83
N PHE A 88 3.01 -3.20 -7.53
CA PHE A 88 3.95 -2.40 -6.74
C PHE A 88 3.66 -0.88 -6.78
N ALA A 89 2.40 -0.49 -7.07
CA ALA A 89 1.98 0.90 -7.26
C ALA A 89 2.85 1.68 -8.26
N ASP A 90 3.43 0.99 -9.27
CA ASP A 90 4.28 1.62 -10.28
C ASP A 90 3.64 1.57 -11.69
N PRO A 91 2.84 2.58 -12.06
CA PRO A 91 2.28 2.69 -13.41
C PRO A 91 3.34 3.09 -14.45
N PHE A 92 4.54 3.49 -14.03
CA PHE A 92 5.61 3.98 -14.90
C PHE A 92 6.69 2.93 -15.21
N ARG A 93 6.40 1.66 -14.92
CA ARG A 93 7.36 0.58 -15.10
C ARG A 93 7.79 0.43 -16.56
N ALA A 94 9.10 0.45 -16.78
CA ALA A 94 9.71 0.26 -18.10
C ALA A 94 10.45 -1.08 -18.24
N TYR A 95 10.41 -1.94 -17.22
CA TYR A 95 11.10 -3.23 -17.14
C TYR A 95 10.15 -4.35 -16.64
N PRO A 96 10.54 -5.62 -16.78
CA PRO A 96 9.68 -6.73 -16.34
C PRO A 96 9.39 -6.70 -14.85
N VAL A 97 8.13 -6.95 -14.49
CA VAL A 97 7.64 -7.00 -13.09
C VAL A 97 8.37 -8.05 -12.24
N SER A 98 8.97 -9.07 -12.86
CA SER A 98 9.77 -10.09 -12.17
C SER A 98 10.99 -9.51 -11.47
N GLY A 99 11.55 -8.41 -11.98
CA GLY A 99 12.63 -7.69 -11.30
C GLY A 99 12.17 -7.11 -9.99
N ASP A 100 11.07 -6.35 -9.99
CA ASP A 100 10.47 -5.80 -8.76
C ASP A 100 10.15 -6.92 -7.76
N TYR A 101 9.57 -8.03 -8.24
CA TYR A 101 9.24 -9.17 -7.38
C TYR A 101 10.49 -9.72 -6.68
N ALA A 102 11.59 -9.87 -7.40
CA ALA A 102 12.85 -10.36 -6.84
C ALA A 102 13.42 -9.40 -5.78
N ASP A 103 13.42 -8.10 -6.09
CA ASP A 103 13.96 -7.06 -5.21
C ASP A 103 13.15 -6.92 -3.92
N PHE A 104 11.81 -6.88 -4.00
CA PHE A 104 10.96 -6.82 -2.82
C PHE A 104 11.03 -8.10 -1.99
N LYS A 105 11.08 -9.26 -2.63
CA LYS A 105 11.29 -10.54 -1.93
C LYS A 105 12.63 -10.56 -1.18
N GLU A 106 13.69 -10.04 -1.78
CA GLU A 106 14.97 -9.90 -1.13
C GLU A 106 14.91 -8.94 0.07
N LEU A 107 14.23 -7.80 -0.09
CA LEU A 107 14.02 -6.83 0.98
C LEU A 107 13.37 -7.48 2.21
N PHE A 108 12.32 -8.25 2.01
CA PHE A 108 11.60 -8.89 3.11
C PHE A 108 12.35 -10.10 3.69
N THR A 109 13.03 -10.91 2.86
CA THR A 109 13.73 -12.13 3.34
C THR A 109 15.11 -11.85 3.92
N LYS A 110 15.94 -11.08 3.21
CA LYS A 110 17.34 -10.91 3.59
C LYS A 110 17.57 -9.69 4.48
N ARG A 111 16.78 -8.64 4.29
CA ARG A 111 16.93 -7.38 5.04
C ARG A 111 15.96 -7.25 6.21
N GLY A 112 14.97 -8.13 6.29
CA GLY A 112 14.03 -8.19 7.40
C GLY A 112 13.12 -6.96 7.54
N ALA A 113 12.84 -6.25 6.43
CA ALA A 113 11.91 -5.15 6.45
C ALA A 113 10.49 -5.64 6.78
N SER A 114 9.79 -4.94 7.64
CA SER A 114 8.39 -5.21 7.95
C SER A 114 7.49 -4.77 6.80
N CYS A 115 6.45 -5.54 6.52
CA CYS A 115 5.46 -5.20 5.49
C CYS A 115 4.12 -4.88 6.11
N TYR A 116 3.54 -3.75 5.71
CA TYR A 116 2.20 -3.32 6.10
C TYR A 116 1.36 -2.99 4.88
N ILE A 117 0.05 -3.23 4.99
CA ILE A 117 -0.94 -2.76 4.03
C ILE A 117 -1.75 -1.66 4.70
N LEU A 118 -1.84 -0.50 4.09
CA LEU A 118 -2.67 0.62 4.55
C LEU A 118 -3.85 0.80 3.60
N ASN A 119 -5.06 0.61 4.12
CA ASN A 119 -6.26 0.99 3.41
C ASN A 119 -6.56 2.47 3.69
N THR A 120 -6.63 3.28 2.64
CA THR A 120 -6.81 4.74 2.72
C THR A 120 -8.12 5.22 2.12
N ASP A 121 -9.08 4.34 1.94
CA ASP A 121 -10.40 4.65 1.35
C ASP A 121 -11.51 4.45 2.41
N ALA A 122 -12.10 3.27 2.41
CA ALA A 122 -13.17 2.89 3.33
C ALA A 122 -13.00 1.44 3.77
N PHE A 123 -13.60 1.07 4.89
CA PHE A 123 -13.74 -0.30 5.36
C PHE A 123 -15.21 -0.60 5.61
N MET A 124 -15.75 -1.59 4.92
CA MET A 124 -17.18 -1.98 5.03
C MET A 124 -18.14 -0.78 4.91
N GLY A 125 -17.87 0.09 3.93
CA GLY A 125 -18.66 1.28 3.66
C GLY A 125 -18.43 2.47 4.60
N LYS A 126 -17.53 2.35 5.59
CA LYS A 126 -17.15 3.45 6.48
C LYS A 126 -15.82 4.05 6.05
N ASP A 127 -15.81 5.34 5.74
CA ASP A 127 -14.60 6.06 5.34
C ASP A 127 -13.51 5.99 6.40
N ILE A 128 -12.26 5.89 5.94
CA ILE A 128 -11.07 5.94 6.79
C ILE A 128 -10.45 7.33 6.65
N PRO A 129 -10.64 8.21 7.65
CA PRO A 129 -10.06 9.54 7.63
C PRO A 129 -8.52 9.50 7.58
N LYS A 130 -7.92 10.46 6.90
CA LYS A 130 -6.45 10.57 6.80
C LYS A 130 -5.75 10.65 8.15
N GLU A 131 -6.42 11.16 9.17
CA GLU A 131 -5.94 11.28 10.54
C GLU A 131 -5.70 9.88 11.15
N VAL A 132 -6.56 8.91 10.85
CA VAL A 132 -6.40 7.50 11.27
C VAL A 132 -5.13 6.92 10.64
N THR A 133 -4.99 7.02 9.32
CA THR A 133 -3.81 6.54 8.61
C THR A 133 -2.52 7.20 9.11
N LYS A 134 -2.54 8.53 9.28
CA LYS A 134 -1.39 9.29 9.78
C LYS A 134 -0.98 8.83 11.18
N LYS A 135 -1.95 8.69 12.08
CA LYS A 135 -1.70 8.21 13.44
C LYS A 135 -1.09 6.81 13.44
N LEU A 136 -1.60 5.89 12.61
CA LEU A 136 -1.07 4.52 12.51
C LEU A 136 0.40 4.50 12.09
N VAL A 137 0.77 5.30 11.08
CA VAL A 137 2.17 5.40 10.62
C VAL A 137 3.06 6.01 11.69
N GLU A 138 2.59 7.06 12.38
CA GLU A 138 3.31 7.69 13.49
C GLU A 138 3.51 6.71 14.66
N ASP A 139 2.47 5.98 15.06
CA ASP A 139 2.52 5.02 16.16
C ASP A 139 3.47 3.85 15.84
N LEU A 140 3.49 3.36 14.60
CA LEU A 140 4.45 2.34 14.14
C LEU A 140 5.88 2.87 14.15
N ALA A 141 6.11 4.07 13.63
CA ALA A 141 7.43 4.68 13.59
C ALA A 141 8.01 4.94 14.99
N ASN A 142 7.14 5.30 15.94
CA ASN A 142 7.50 5.54 17.33
C ASN A 142 7.59 4.25 18.19
N GLY A 143 7.25 3.08 17.61
CA GLY A 143 7.22 1.81 18.33
C GLY A 143 6.17 1.75 19.43
N THR A 144 5.11 2.54 19.32
CA THR A 144 3.98 2.55 20.29
C THR A 144 3.14 1.28 20.15
N ILE A 145 2.94 0.81 18.91
CA ILE A 145 2.23 -0.44 18.61
C ILE A 145 3.17 -1.62 18.88
N LYS A 146 2.71 -2.56 19.72
CA LYS A 146 3.46 -3.76 20.09
C LYS A 146 3.01 -4.97 19.30
N ASP A 147 3.83 -6.01 19.21
CA ASP A 147 3.47 -7.24 18.52
C ASP A 147 2.23 -7.91 19.14
N SER A 148 2.00 -7.76 20.45
CA SER A 148 0.81 -8.25 21.15
C SER A 148 -0.50 -7.58 20.75
N ASP A 149 -0.45 -6.41 20.10
CA ASP A 149 -1.65 -5.64 19.74
C ASP A 149 -2.26 -6.16 18.44
N TRP A 150 -1.48 -6.93 17.67
CA TRP A 150 -1.93 -7.50 16.40
C TRP A 150 -2.75 -8.79 16.62
N LYS A 151 -3.82 -8.93 15.83
CA LYS A 151 -4.67 -10.13 15.80
C LYS A 151 -4.58 -10.79 14.43
N GLN A 152 -4.57 -12.12 14.41
CA GLN A 152 -4.56 -12.87 13.17
C GLN A 152 -5.78 -12.52 12.31
N PHE A 153 -5.56 -12.28 11.02
CA PHE A 153 -6.62 -11.97 10.06
C PHE A 153 -7.18 -13.26 9.46
N GLY A 154 -8.25 -13.76 10.04
CA GLY A 154 -8.91 -14.98 9.61
C GLY A 154 -8.00 -16.21 9.63
N ASN A 155 -8.12 -17.03 8.58
CA ASN A 155 -7.31 -18.22 8.39
C ASN A 155 -6.00 -17.95 7.62
N PHE A 156 -5.70 -16.68 7.31
CA PHE A 156 -4.49 -16.29 6.58
C PHE A 156 -3.29 -16.27 7.54
N LYS A 157 -2.51 -17.36 7.52
CA LYS A 157 -1.25 -17.41 8.29
C LYS A 157 -0.31 -16.33 7.79
N GLY A 158 0.31 -15.61 8.73
CA GLY A 158 1.25 -14.53 8.42
C GLY A 158 0.59 -13.21 8.01
N VAL A 159 -0.73 -13.08 8.18
CA VAL A 159 -1.45 -11.81 8.06
C VAL A 159 -2.15 -11.50 9.37
N SER A 160 -1.95 -10.31 9.88
CA SER A 160 -2.60 -9.81 11.08
C SER A 160 -3.13 -8.39 10.88
N TYR A 161 -4.13 -8.02 11.67
CA TYR A 161 -4.71 -6.68 11.67
C TYR A 161 -4.57 -6.05 13.05
N LEU A 162 -4.52 -4.74 13.09
CA LEU A 162 -4.59 -3.99 14.34
C LEU A 162 -6.06 -3.63 14.61
N PRO A 163 -6.63 -4.04 15.76
CA PRO A 163 -7.96 -3.60 16.16
C PRO A 163 -8.00 -2.08 16.35
N ILE A 164 -8.91 -1.42 15.66
CA ILE A 164 -9.09 0.03 15.73
C ILE A 164 -10.55 0.32 16.06
N GLU A 165 -10.78 1.14 17.05
CA GLU A 165 -12.12 1.55 17.45
C GLU A 165 -12.90 2.13 16.27
N GLY A 166 -14.09 1.60 16.06
CA GLY A 166 -14.98 1.98 14.97
C GLY A 166 -14.66 1.32 13.62
N TYR A 167 -13.65 0.42 13.56
CA TYR A 167 -13.31 -0.40 12.39
C TYR A 167 -13.14 -1.87 12.80
N GLU A 168 -14.14 -2.38 13.50
CA GLU A 168 -14.16 -3.73 14.04
C GLU A 168 -14.21 -4.76 12.91
N VAL A 169 -13.33 -5.75 12.97
CA VAL A 169 -13.24 -6.83 11.97
C VAL A 169 -14.09 -8.01 12.46
N HIS A 170 -15.18 -8.30 11.77
CA HIS A 170 -16.11 -9.39 12.04
C HIS A 170 -15.98 -10.49 10.98
N LEU A 171 -14.93 -11.30 11.08
CA LEU A 171 -14.61 -12.33 10.08
C LEU A 171 -15.69 -13.42 9.94
N ASP A 172 -16.52 -13.62 10.94
CA ASP A 172 -17.62 -14.57 10.93
C ASP A 172 -18.90 -14.00 10.28
N ASP A 173 -18.92 -12.72 9.94
CA ASP A 173 -20.05 -12.08 9.28
C ASP A 173 -20.12 -12.52 7.80
N PRO A 174 -21.24 -13.13 7.38
CA PRO A 174 -21.42 -13.57 6.00
C PRO A 174 -21.35 -12.46 4.95
N GLU A 175 -21.73 -11.23 5.32
CA GLU A 175 -21.64 -10.07 4.44
C GLU A 175 -20.18 -9.66 4.24
N TYR A 176 -19.41 -9.64 5.31
CA TYR A 176 -17.97 -9.38 5.23
C TYR A 176 -17.23 -10.46 4.43
N GLN A 177 -17.58 -11.75 4.63
CA GLN A 177 -16.98 -12.83 3.85
C GLN A 177 -17.25 -12.71 2.34
N LYS A 178 -18.43 -12.23 1.94
CA LYS A 178 -18.74 -11.96 0.52
C LYS A 178 -17.90 -10.80 -0.03
N THR A 179 -17.55 -9.83 0.79
CA THR A 179 -16.74 -8.69 0.37
C THR A 179 -15.26 -9.07 0.20
N LEU A 180 -14.80 -10.08 0.96
CA LEU A 180 -13.43 -10.63 0.87
C LEU A 180 -13.23 -11.60 -0.30
N ALA A 181 -14.30 -12.17 -0.87
CA ALA A 181 -14.25 -13.15 -1.96
C ALA A 181 -14.16 -12.48 -3.33
#